data_c35ac57475b833d7e360c701ef29ed81
#
_entry.id   c35ac57475b833d7e360c701ef29ed81
#
_cell.length_a   1.000
_cell.length_b   1.000
_cell.length_c   1.000
_cell.angle_alpha   90.00
_cell.angle_beta   90.00
_cell.angle_gamma   90.00
#
_symmetry.space_group_name_H-M   'P 1'
#
loop_
_entity.id
_entity.type
_entity.pdbx_description
1 polymer ?
#
loop_
_entity_poly.entity_id
_entity_poly.type
_entity_poly.pdbx_seq_one_letter_code
_entity_poly.pdbx_strand_id
1 'polypeptide(L)'
;MSIYSETNKSYYQKNREKLLAKRKKYYQDNPKKCLLSRKKYYLKNKKEILEKQRNYQKKYRENNKEKIINSYKKYIRTEQGFFRSMWQSCKESKHGCDFKDFNEFFSCWLEQKAAFGMICPATGVEMTMEPGKGLRHFTNISKDRILSTRSYSKQNLIFTTYEFNVSKSNLSPKGAKAFLKIVKERYGTHEVE
;
A
#
# COMPACT_ATOMS: atom_id res chain seq x y z
N MET A 1 12.06 -36.04 37.41
CA MET A 1 11.49 -34.65 37.42
C MET A 1 11.43 -34.21 38.88
N SER A 2 11.96 -33.02 39.18
CA SER A 2 12.14 -32.57 40.57
C SER A 2 10.80 -32.15 41.20
N ILE A 3 10.50 -32.63 42.40
CA ILE A 3 9.34 -32.29 43.24
C ILE A 3 9.19 -30.74 43.39
N TYR A 4 10.30 -30.00 43.36
CA TYR A 4 10.32 -28.53 43.38
C TYR A 4 9.63 -27.86 42.19
N SER A 5 9.46 -28.53 41.04
CA SER A 5 8.82 -27.93 39.87
C SER A 5 7.30 -27.97 39.95
N GLU A 6 6.73 -28.99 40.59
CA GLU A 6 5.27 -29.16 40.73
C GLU A 6 4.66 -28.26 41.81
N THR A 7 5.37 -28.09 42.93
CA THR A 7 4.97 -27.17 44.01
C THR A 7 4.97 -25.71 43.55
N ASN A 8 5.98 -25.31 42.79
CA ASN A 8 6.04 -23.96 42.22
C ASN A 8 4.94 -23.69 41.17
N LYS A 9 4.60 -24.71 40.39
CA LYS A 9 3.53 -24.62 39.37
C LYS A 9 2.15 -24.51 40.03
N SER A 10 1.89 -25.28 41.07
CA SER A 10 0.67 -25.21 41.86
C SER A 10 0.52 -23.88 42.58
N TYR A 11 1.59 -23.39 43.25
CA TYR A 11 1.61 -22.07 43.87
C TYR A 11 1.33 -20.95 42.89
N TYR A 12 1.96 -20.98 41.70
CA TYR A 12 1.73 -19.98 40.65
C TYR A 12 0.28 -20.01 40.17
N GLN A 13 -0.30 -21.17 39.94
CA GLN A 13 -1.68 -21.30 39.50
C GLN A 13 -2.67 -20.71 40.53
N LYS A 14 -2.48 -21.05 41.82
CA LYS A 14 -3.31 -20.52 42.91
C LYS A 14 -3.20 -19.01 43.12
N ASN A 15 -2.03 -18.43 42.85
CA ASN A 15 -1.76 -17.02 43.14
C ASN A 15 -1.64 -16.17 41.85
N ARG A 16 -1.96 -16.72 40.65
CA ARG A 16 -1.71 -16.10 39.36
C ARG A 16 -2.26 -14.67 39.25
N GLU A 17 -3.50 -14.47 39.63
CA GLU A 17 -4.15 -13.17 39.54
C GLU A 17 -3.48 -12.12 40.44
N LYS A 18 -3.21 -12.50 41.70
CA LYS A 18 -2.53 -11.64 42.66
C LYS A 18 -1.12 -11.26 42.19
N LEU A 19 -0.37 -12.22 41.63
CA LEU A 19 0.97 -11.99 41.11
C LEU A 19 0.94 -11.09 39.85
N LEU A 20 -0.04 -11.28 38.97
CA LEU A 20 -0.22 -10.44 37.79
C LEU A 20 -0.62 -9.01 38.18
N ALA A 21 -1.53 -8.85 39.14
CA ALA A 21 -1.93 -7.54 39.64
C ALA A 21 -0.73 -6.79 40.29
N LYS A 22 0.05 -7.49 41.14
CA LYS A 22 1.27 -6.93 41.73
C LYS A 22 2.28 -6.49 40.65
N ARG A 23 2.48 -7.32 39.65
CA ARG A 23 3.38 -7.02 38.52
C ARG A 23 2.89 -5.83 37.72
N LYS A 24 1.59 -5.76 37.43
CA LYS A 24 0.97 -4.63 36.72
C LYS A 24 1.20 -3.31 37.47
N LYS A 25 0.93 -3.33 38.80
CA LYS A 25 1.16 -2.17 39.65
C LYS A 25 2.63 -1.74 39.64
N TYR A 26 3.57 -2.67 39.76
CA TYR A 26 5.01 -2.36 39.72
C TYR A 26 5.41 -1.66 38.39
N TYR A 27 4.87 -2.10 37.22
CA TYR A 27 5.16 -1.43 35.96
C TYR A 27 4.54 -0.05 35.86
N GLN A 28 3.37 0.15 36.45
CA GLN A 28 2.71 1.46 36.52
C GLN A 28 3.47 2.45 37.39
N ASP A 29 3.98 1.97 38.54
CA ASP A 29 4.71 2.79 39.52
C ASP A 29 6.16 3.07 39.05
N ASN A 30 6.74 2.23 38.18
CA ASN A 30 8.15 2.31 37.78
C ASN A 30 8.39 2.32 36.26
N PRO A 31 7.70 3.16 35.47
CA PRO A 31 7.75 3.07 34.01
C PRO A 31 9.15 3.36 33.45
N LYS A 32 9.84 4.37 33.99
CA LYS A 32 11.20 4.77 33.52
C LYS A 32 12.22 3.67 33.81
N LYS A 33 12.19 3.06 35.00
CA LYS A 33 13.10 1.97 35.41
C LYS A 33 12.91 0.75 34.54
N CYS A 34 11.64 0.39 34.26
CA CYS A 34 11.30 -0.74 33.39
C CYS A 34 11.74 -0.52 31.94
N LEU A 35 11.56 0.71 31.42
CA LEU A 35 12.03 1.07 30.08
C LEU A 35 13.55 0.96 29.94
N LEU A 36 14.29 1.50 30.91
CA LEU A 36 15.76 1.42 30.92
C LEU A 36 16.25 -0.04 31.00
N SER A 37 15.64 -0.88 31.84
CA SER A 37 15.98 -2.29 31.92
C SER A 37 15.74 -3.02 30.60
N ARG A 38 14.59 -2.77 29.93
CA ARG A 38 14.28 -3.35 28.61
C ARG A 38 15.30 -2.88 27.57
N LYS A 39 15.65 -1.59 27.57
CA LYS A 39 16.64 -1.03 26.63
C LYS A 39 18.02 -1.68 26.84
N LYS A 40 18.48 -1.81 28.08
CA LYS A 40 19.75 -2.50 28.40
C LYS A 40 19.75 -3.94 27.93
N TYR A 41 18.68 -4.70 28.24
CA TYR A 41 18.52 -6.08 27.80
C TYR A 41 18.54 -6.20 26.26
N TYR A 42 17.77 -5.37 25.56
CA TYR A 42 17.74 -5.35 24.11
C TYR A 42 19.11 -5.06 23.50
N LEU A 43 19.82 -4.04 23.98
CA LEU A 43 21.13 -3.68 23.47
C LEU A 43 22.14 -4.82 23.67
N LYS A 44 22.13 -5.45 24.85
CA LYS A 44 23.01 -6.60 25.16
C LYS A 44 22.74 -7.80 24.28
N ASN A 45 21.47 -8.09 23.96
CA ASN A 45 21.07 -9.30 23.26
C ASN A 45 20.60 -9.04 21.82
N LYS A 46 20.89 -7.86 21.25
CA LYS A 46 20.34 -7.39 19.95
C LYS A 46 20.55 -8.38 18.82
N LYS A 47 21.75 -8.93 18.68
CA LYS A 47 22.08 -9.88 17.60
C LYS A 47 21.20 -11.13 17.69
N GLU A 48 21.14 -11.75 18.86
CA GLU A 48 20.36 -12.96 19.10
C GLU A 48 18.84 -12.73 18.90
N ILE A 49 18.33 -11.60 19.42
CA ILE A 49 16.92 -11.23 19.24
C ILE A 49 16.58 -11.06 17.76
N LEU A 50 17.41 -10.34 16.99
CA LEU A 50 17.18 -10.13 15.57
C LEU A 50 17.28 -11.44 14.77
N GLU A 51 18.20 -12.33 15.11
CA GLU A 51 18.33 -13.63 14.47
C GLU A 51 17.10 -14.51 14.75
N LYS A 52 16.69 -14.62 16.00
CA LYS A 52 15.46 -15.34 16.38
C LYS A 52 14.23 -14.78 15.65
N GLN A 53 14.14 -13.45 15.55
CA GLN A 53 13.04 -12.78 14.85
C GLN A 53 13.05 -13.07 13.34
N ARG A 54 14.22 -13.05 12.69
CA ARG A 54 14.37 -13.43 11.27
C ARG A 54 13.94 -14.88 11.03
N ASN A 55 14.42 -15.80 11.87
CA ASN A 55 14.09 -17.23 11.76
C ASN A 55 12.60 -17.49 11.99
N TYR A 56 11.99 -16.81 12.97
CA TYR A 56 10.54 -16.84 13.19
C TYR A 56 9.77 -16.32 11.97
N GLN A 57 10.15 -15.16 11.45
CA GLN A 57 9.49 -14.59 10.27
C GLN A 57 9.62 -15.47 9.04
N LYS A 58 10.80 -16.11 8.82
CA LYS A 58 11.01 -17.05 7.72
C LYS A 58 10.03 -18.22 7.85
N LYS A 59 10.04 -18.93 8.99
CA LYS A 59 9.12 -20.05 9.25
C LYS A 59 7.66 -19.64 9.14
N TYR A 60 7.29 -18.46 9.66
CA TYR A 60 5.92 -17.96 9.57
C TYR A 60 5.48 -17.77 8.11
N ARG A 61 6.33 -17.17 7.26
CA ARG A 61 6.06 -16.98 5.83
C ARG A 61 5.95 -18.32 5.08
N GLU A 62 6.80 -19.26 5.38
CA GLU A 62 6.77 -20.61 4.80
C GLU A 62 5.45 -21.32 5.16
N ASN A 63 5.07 -21.33 6.43
CA ASN A 63 3.88 -22.00 6.92
C ASN A 63 2.57 -21.30 6.57
N ASN A 64 2.59 -20.00 6.26
CA ASN A 64 1.40 -19.19 6.01
C ASN A 64 1.38 -18.58 4.60
N LYS A 65 2.15 -19.12 3.65
CA LYS A 65 2.32 -18.57 2.30
C LYS A 65 0.98 -18.29 1.61
N GLU A 66 0.09 -19.24 1.61
CA GLU A 66 -1.23 -19.10 0.99
C GLU A 66 -2.10 -18.03 1.66
N LYS A 67 -2.12 -18.03 3.01
CA LYS A 67 -2.85 -17.00 3.78
C LYS A 67 -2.34 -15.59 3.48
N ILE A 68 -1.02 -15.43 3.39
CA ILE A 68 -0.39 -14.14 3.05
C ILE A 68 -0.76 -13.72 1.63
N ILE A 69 -0.67 -14.62 0.65
CA ILE A 69 -1.05 -14.36 -0.74
C ILE A 69 -2.52 -13.96 -0.84
N ASN A 70 -3.42 -14.70 -0.17
CA ASN A 70 -4.84 -14.40 -0.20
C ASN A 70 -5.19 -13.08 0.47
N SER A 71 -4.52 -12.75 1.58
CA SER A 71 -4.65 -11.44 2.23
C SER A 71 -4.17 -10.30 1.33
N TYR A 72 -3.04 -10.49 0.65
CA TYR A 72 -2.53 -9.53 -0.32
C TYR A 72 -3.47 -9.36 -1.52
N LYS A 73 -4.00 -10.46 -2.09
CA LYS A 73 -5.00 -10.42 -3.17
C LYS A 73 -6.27 -9.65 -2.78
N LYS A 74 -6.71 -9.79 -1.52
CA LYS A 74 -7.85 -9.00 -1.01
C LYS A 74 -7.48 -7.52 -0.89
N TYR A 75 -6.29 -7.23 -0.38
CA TYR A 75 -5.83 -5.84 -0.19
C TYR A 75 -5.71 -5.09 -1.52
N ILE A 76 -5.09 -5.67 -2.55
CA ILE A 76 -4.91 -5.00 -3.86
C ILE A 76 -6.22 -4.73 -4.61
N ARG A 77 -7.33 -5.38 -4.21
CA ARG A 77 -8.67 -5.11 -4.73
C ARG A 77 -9.36 -3.93 -4.04
N THR A 78 -8.83 -3.46 -2.92
CA THR A 78 -9.33 -2.23 -2.30
C THR A 78 -8.79 -1.02 -3.06
N GLU A 79 -9.53 0.08 -3.05
CA GLU A 79 -9.09 1.34 -3.67
C GLU A 79 -7.70 1.75 -3.18
N GLN A 80 -7.47 1.76 -1.88
CA GLN A 80 -6.15 2.08 -1.32
C GLN A 80 -5.05 1.11 -1.78
N GLY A 81 -5.33 -0.19 -1.84
CA GLY A 81 -4.37 -1.20 -2.28
C GLY A 81 -3.99 -1.02 -3.75
N PHE A 82 -4.97 -0.73 -4.60
CA PHE A 82 -4.77 -0.43 -6.01
C PHE A 82 -3.87 0.79 -6.20
N PHE A 83 -4.18 1.91 -5.57
CA PHE A 83 -3.37 3.12 -5.64
C PHE A 83 -2.02 3.00 -4.94
N ARG A 84 -1.88 2.18 -3.89
CA ARG A 84 -0.59 1.89 -3.25
C ARG A 84 0.38 1.22 -4.22
N SER A 85 -0.10 0.28 -5.02
CA SER A 85 0.69 -0.37 -6.07
C SER A 85 1.10 0.63 -7.15
N MET A 86 0.18 1.50 -7.55
CA MET A 86 0.45 2.55 -8.55
C MET A 86 1.48 3.57 -8.04
N TRP A 87 1.38 3.98 -6.78
CA TRP A 87 2.36 4.88 -6.16
C TRP A 87 3.75 4.24 -6.05
N GLN A 88 3.84 2.95 -5.72
CA GLN A 88 5.13 2.24 -5.73
C GLN A 88 5.78 2.30 -7.12
N SER A 89 5.01 2.01 -8.16
CA SER A 89 5.45 2.15 -9.56
C SER A 89 5.78 3.62 -9.94
N CYS A 90 5.17 4.61 -9.28
CA CYS A 90 5.51 6.02 -9.46
C CYS A 90 6.92 6.33 -8.92
N LYS A 91 7.24 5.85 -7.71
CA LYS A 91 8.57 6.03 -7.10
C LYS A 91 9.69 5.37 -7.90
N GLU A 92 9.42 4.25 -8.53
CA GLU A 92 10.37 3.48 -9.35
C GLU A 92 10.49 4.03 -10.76
N SER A 93 9.74 5.08 -11.10
CA SER A 93 9.77 5.67 -12.42
C SER A 93 11.09 6.39 -12.70
N LYS A 94 11.68 6.12 -13.86
CA LYS A 94 12.87 6.84 -14.37
C LYS A 94 12.65 8.34 -14.56
N HIS A 95 11.41 8.80 -14.56
CA HIS A 95 11.04 10.20 -14.76
C HIS A 95 10.92 10.98 -13.45
N GLY A 96 11.13 10.32 -12.30
CA GLY A 96 11.03 10.93 -10.97
C GLY A 96 9.61 10.96 -10.41
N CYS A 97 9.55 11.16 -9.10
CA CYS A 97 8.31 11.22 -8.33
C CYS A 97 8.52 12.22 -7.18
N ASP A 98 7.85 13.36 -7.24
CA ASP A 98 8.02 14.48 -6.32
C ASP A 98 7.02 14.45 -5.15
N PHE A 99 6.21 13.39 -5.04
CA PHE A 99 5.30 13.20 -3.91
C PHE A 99 6.06 12.83 -2.64
N LYS A 100 5.77 13.51 -1.55
CA LYS A 100 6.37 13.27 -0.23
C LYS A 100 6.05 11.86 0.29
N ASP A 101 4.79 11.45 0.18
CA ASP A 101 4.32 10.16 0.65
C ASP A 101 3.10 9.66 -0.15
N PHE A 102 2.60 8.49 0.25
CA PHE A 102 1.42 7.90 -0.38
C PHE A 102 0.16 8.75 -0.19
N ASN A 103 0.02 9.42 0.93
CA ASN A 103 -1.21 10.17 1.21
C ASN A 103 -1.34 11.38 0.29
N GLU A 104 -0.23 12.06 0.01
CA GLU A 104 -0.19 13.15 -0.96
C GLU A 104 -0.50 12.66 -2.39
N PHE A 105 0.07 11.53 -2.80
CA PHE A 105 -0.27 10.92 -4.09
C PHE A 105 -1.75 10.51 -4.17
N PHE A 106 -2.27 9.90 -3.11
CA PHE A 106 -3.64 9.42 -3.05
C PHE A 106 -4.67 10.56 -2.96
N SER A 107 -4.30 11.69 -2.35
CA SER A 107 -5.16 12.87 -2.32
C SER A 107 -5.47 13.41 -3.72
N CYS A 108 -4.52 13.33 -4.66
CA CYS A 108 -4.77 13.71 -6.05
C CYS A 108 -5.89 12.86 -6.68
N TRP A 109 -5.92 11.57 -6.36
CA TRP A 109 -7.02 10.71 -6.80
C TRP A 109 -8.35 11.11 -6.16
N LEU A 110 -8.38 11.34 -4.86
CA LEU A 110 -9.60 11.72 -4.17
C LEU A 110 -10.15 13.07 -4.66
N GLU A 111 -9.28 14.04 -4.90
CA GLU A 111 -9.63 15.33 -5.50
C GLU A 111 -10.23 15.14 -6.90
N GLN A 112 -9.58 14.32 -7.76
CA GLN A 112 -10.10 14.04 -9.10
C GLN A 112 -11.41 13.26 -9.06
N LYS A 113 -11.53 12.25 -8.19
CA LYS A 113 -12.75 11.47 -8.01
C LYS A 113 -13.92 12.31 -7.52
N ALA A 114 -13.67 13.30 -6.66
CA ALA A 114 -14.69 14.24 -6.20
C ALA A 114 -15.21 15.13 -7.35
N ALA A 115 -14.35 15.49 -8.30
CA ALA A 115 -14.69 16.35 -9.42
C ALA A 115 -15.34 15.60 -10.60
N PHE A 116 -14.90 14.37 -10.90
CA PHE A 116 -15.28 13.62 -12.11
C PHE A 116 -15.90 12.24 -11.84
N GLY A 117 -16.00 11.82 -10.56
CA GLY A 117 -16.42 10.46 -10.22
C GLY A 117 -15.40 9.42 -10.72
N MET A 118 -15.90 8.35 -11.32
CA MET A 118 -15.10 7.32 -11.99
C MET A 118 -14.92 7.57 -13.48
N ILE A 119 -15.20 8.78 -13.94
CA ILE A 119 -15.13 9.12 -15.37
C ILE A 119 -13.73 9.65 -15.71
N CYS A 120 -13.16 9.15 -16.80
CA CYS A 120 -11.89 9.63 -17.32
C CYS A 120 -12.02 11.09 -17.82
N PRO A 121 -11.28 12.04 -17.26
CA PRO A 121 -11.41 13.46 -17.65
C PRO A 121 -11.01 13.72 -19.10
N ALA A 122 -10.25 12.81 -19.71
CA ALA A 122 -9.78 12.97 -21.09
C ALA A 122 -10.76 12.40 -22.13
N THR A 123 -11.42 11.28 -21.82
CA THR A 123 -12.22 10.53 -22.81
C THR A 123 -13.70 10.45 -22.49
N GLY A 124 -14.10 10.74 -21.24
CA GLY A 124 -15.48 10.55 -20.77
C GLY A 124 -15.85 9.07 -20.49
N VAL A 125 -14.93 8.15 -20.66
CA VAL A 125 -15.15 6.69 -20.43
C VAL A 125 -15.07 6.40 -18.94
N GLU A 126 -15.93 5.49 -18.45
CA GLU A 126 -15.88 5.02 -17.07
C GLU A 126 -14.59 4.23 -16.80
N MET A 127 -13.91 4.60 -15.71
CA MET A 127 -12.67 3.97 -15.29
C MET A 127 -12.93 2.83 -14.29
N THR A 128 -12.14 1.76 -14.39
CA THR A 128 -12.24 0.58 -13.54
C THR A 128 -10.97 0.36 -12.70
N MET A 129 -11.09 -0.47 -11.66
CA MET A 129 -9.96 -0.90 -10.80
C MET A 129 -9.86 -2.43 -10.80
N GLU A 130 -9.77 -3.04 -11.98
CA GLU A 130 -9.67 -4.49 -12.09
C GLU A 130 -8.24 -4.96 -11.85
N PRO A 131 -7.99 -5.84 -10.86
CA PRO A 131 -6.66 -6.42 -10.64
C PRO A 131 -6.31 -7.34 -11.81
N GLY A 132 -5.32 -6.93 -12.59
CA GLY A 132 -4.89 -7.66 -13.79
C GLY A 132 -4.28 -9.02 -13.47
N LYS A 133 -4.68 -10.05 -14.21
CA LYS A 133 -3.99 -11.34 -14.35
C LYS A 133 -3.08 -11.32 -15.59
N GLY A 134 -2.17 -10.35 -15.67
CA GLY A 134 -1.24 -10.24 -16.81
C GLY A 134 -1.75 -9.42 -18.00
N LEU A 135 -3.05 -9.34 -18.26
CA LEU A 135 -3.63 -8.43 -19.24
C LEU A 135 -4.11 -7.15 -18.55
N ARG A 136 -3.72 -6.01 -19.07
CA ARG A 136 -4.19 -4.72 -18.57
C ARG A 136 -5.56 -4.43 -19.18
N HIS A 137 -6.55 -4.19 -18.34
CA HIS A 137 -7.86 -3.75 -18.81
C HIS A 137 -7.77 -2.33 -19.36
N PHE A 138 -8.29 -2.10 -20.54
CA PHE A 138 -8.22 -0.82 -21.24
C PHE A 138 -8.83 0.33 -20.46
N THR A 139 -9.92 0.06 -19.73
CA THR A 139 -10.63 1.02 -18.88
C THR A 139 -9.99 1.23 -17.50
N ASN A 140 -8.98 0.43 -17.12
CA ASN A 140 -8.35 0.58 -15.80
C ASN A 140 -7.72 1.96 -15.62
N ILE A 141 -7.85 2.47 -14.38
CA ILE A 141 -7.19 3.70 -13.98
C ILE A 141 -5.69 3.56 -14.17
N SER A 142 -5.11 4.54 -14.85
CA SER A 142 -3.68 4.67 -15.08
C SER A 142 -3.21 6.07 -14.68
N LYS A 143 -2.05 6.14 -14.04
CA LYS A 143 -1.39 7.42 -13.76
C LYS A 143 -0.76 7.97 -15.04
N ASP A 144 -1.16 9.15 -15.43
CA ASP A 144 -0.61 9.84 -16.60
C ASP A 144 0.08 11.15 -16.19
N ARG A 145 1.15 11.49 -16.87
CA ARG A 145 1.83 12.79 -16.72
C ARG A 145 1.28 13.75 -17.75
N ILE A 146 0.71 14.86 -17.33
CA ILE A 146 0.19 15.89 -18.23
C ILE A 146 1.28 16.31 -19.23
N LEU A 147 2.49 16.56 -18.72
CA LEU A 147 3.71 16.81 -19.49
C LEU A 147 4.65 15.62 -19.35
N SER A 148 4.83 14.83 -20.39
CA SER A 148 5.64 13.60 -20.39
C SER A 148 7.12 13.83 -20.06
N THR A 149 7.61 15.07 -20.21
CA THR A 149 9.00 15.47 -19.91
C THR A 149 9.27 15.77 -18.44
N ARG A 150 8.21 15.91 -17.60
CA ARG A 150 8.35 16.24 -16.18
C ARG A 150 8.11 15.02 -15.29
N SER A 151 8.56 15.10 -14.04
CA SER A 151 8.30 14.10 -12.99
C SER A 151 6.80 13.99 -12.66
N TYR A 152 6.43 12.93 -11.96
CA TYR A 152 5.11 12.83 -11.31
C TYR A 152 5.06 13.78 -10.12
N SER A 153 4.18 14.77 -10.18
CA SER A 153 3.91 15.74 -9.12
C SER A 153 2.42 16.06 -9.07
N LYS A 154 1.97 16.74 -8.02
CA LYS A 154 0.55 17.15 -7.88
C LYS A 154 0.06 17.96 -9.10
N GLN A 155 0.93 18.79 -9.68
CA GLN A 155 0.60 19.64 -10.85
C GLN A 155 0.73 18.91 -12.19
N ASN A 156 1.38 17.76 -12.21
CA ASN A 156 1.68 17.00 -13.44
C ASN A 156 1.13 15.57 -13.44
N LEU A 157 0.23 15.25 -12.52
CA LEU A 157 -0.44 13.95 -12.44
C LEU A 157 -1.93 14.13 -12.77
N ILE A 158 -2.42 13.24 -13.61
CA ILE A 158 -3.84 13.02 -13.86
C ILE A 158 -4.10 11.52 -13.93
N PHE A 159 -5.26 11.07 -13.49
CA PHE A 159 -5.66 9.68 -13.64
C PHE A 159 -6.61 9.56 -14.83
N THR A 160 -6.27 8.67 -15.75
CA THR A 160 -7.00 8.44 -17.01
C THR A 160 -7.23 6.95 -17.19
N THR A 161 -7.96 6.54 -18.22
CA THR A 161 -7.98 5.14 -18.64
C THR A 161 -6.59 4.71 -19.11
N TYR A 162 -6.26 3.43 -18.91
CA TYR A 162 -5.00 2.86 -19.40
C TYR A 162 -4.84 3.02 -20.92
N GLU A 163 -5.91 2.79 -21.67
CA GLU A 163 -5.94 2.95 -23.12
C GLU A 163 -5.55 4.37 -23.55
N PHE A 164 -6.17 5.39 -22.95
CA PHE A 164 -5.82 6.77 -23.25
C PHE A 164 -4.36 7.10 -22.94
N ASN A 165 -3.88 6.68 -21.76
CA ASN A 165 -2.49 6.94 -21.36
C ASN A 165 -1.49 6.31 -22.34
N VAL A 166 -1.74 5.07 -22.79
CA VAL A 166 -0.88 4.41 -23.79
C VAL A 166 -0.97 5.10 -25.15
N SER A 167 -2.17 5.43 -25.60
CA SER A 167 -2.38 6.11 -26.90
C SER A 167 -1.79 7.51 -26.91
N LYS A 168 -1.91 8.25 -25.80
CA LYS A 168 -1.29 9.57 -25.64
C LYS A 168 0.24 9.49 -25.69
N SER A 169 0.82 8.45 -25.07
CA SER A 169 2.28 8.25 -25.00
C SER A 169 3.03 9.55 -24.66
N ASN A 170 3.86 10.07 -25.56
CA ASN A 170 4.65 11.28 -25.39
C ASN A 170 4.01 12.54 -26.01
N LEU A 171 2.76 12.50 -26.42
CA LEU A 171 2.09 13.68 -26.95
C LEU A 171 2.05 14.81 -25.92
N SER A 172 2.27 16.02 -26.38
CA SER A 172 2.02 17.22 -25.58
C SER A 172 0.50 17.36 -25.32
N PRO A 173 0.07 18.16 -24.32
CA PRO A 173 -1.36 18.44 -24.09
C PRO A 173 -2.09 18.94 -25.35
N LYS A 174 -1.43 19.77 -26.15
CA LYS A 174 -1.96 20.24 -27.47
C LYS A 174 -2.11 19.09 -28.46
N GLY A 175 -1.10 18.23 -28.55
CA GLY A 175 -1.11 17.04 -29.42
C GLY A 175 -2.18 16.04 -29.00
N ALA A 176 -2.33 15.80 -27.66
CA ALA A 176 -3.39 14.93 -27.15
C ALA A 176 -4.79 15.44 -27.43
N LYS A 177 -5.04 16.76 -27.31
CA LYS A 177 -6.32 17.38 -27.72
C LYS A 177 -6.58 17.24 -29.23
N ALA A 178 -5.57 17.47 -30.06
CA ALA A 178 -5.68 17.31 -31.49
C ALA A 178 -5.97 15.85 -31.89
N PHE A 179 -5.31 14.89 -31.24
CA PHE A 179 -5.56 13.46 -31.45
C PHE A 179 -7.00 13.08 -31.07
N LEU A 180 -7.48 13.48 -29.89
CA LEU A 180 -8.86 13.21 -29.46
C LEU A 180 -9.89 13.83 -30.42
N LYS A 181 -9.62 15.04 -30.93
CA LYS A 181 -10.49 15.69 -31.94
C LYS A 181 -10.59 14.85 -33.20
N ILE A 182 -9.44 14.41 -33.74
CA ILE A 182 -9.40 13.56 -34.95
C ILE A 182 -10.13 12.23 -34.71
N VAL A 183 -9.91 11.59 -33.58
CA VAL A 183 -10.60 10.33 -33.21
C VAL A 183 -12.11 10.54 -33.18
N LYS A 184 -12.57 11.60 -32.50
CA LYS A 184 -14.00 11.93 -32.43
C LYS A 184 -14.60 12.23 -33.80
N GLU A 185 -13.92 13.00 -34.67
CA GLU A 185 -14.38 13.33 -35.98
C GLU A 185 -14.45 12.13 -36.94
N ARG A 186 -13.50 11.18 -36.81
CA ARG A 186 -13.42 10.03 -37.74
C ARG A 186 -14.19 8.79 -37.28
N TYR A 187 -14.31 8.60 -35.95
CA TYR A 187 -14.88 7.37 -35.39
C TYR A 187 -16.08 7.63 -34.46
N GLY A 188 -16.35 8.87 -34.06
CA GLY A 188 -17.43 9.22 -33.13
C GLY A 188 -18.84 9.11 -33.67
N THR A 189 -19.00 8.78 -34.97
CA THR A 189 -20.30 8.58 -35.61
C THR A 189 -20.65 7.09 -35.78
N HIS A 190 -19.75 6.19 -35.44
CA HIS A 190 -20.04 4.75 -35.44
C HIS A 190 -20.54 4.36 -34.08
N GLU A 191 -21.85 4.24 -33.89
CA GLU A 191 -22.44 3.50 -32.80
C GLU A 191 -21.93 2.05 -32.91
N VAL A 192 -21.27 1.57 -31.88
CA VAL A 192 -20.87 0.17 -31.78
C VAL A 192 -22.16 -0.60 -31.51
N GLU A 193 -22.73 -1.27 -32.53
CA GLU A 193 -23.76 -2.26 -32.37
C GLU A 193 -23.30 -3.44 -31.49
#